data_6df1e1928e4524ce025e4cdb5799bef5
#
_entry.id   6df1e1928e4524ce025e4cdb5799bef5
#
_cell.length_a   1.000
_cell.length_b   1.000
_cell.length_c   1.000
_cell.angle_alpha   90.00
_cell.angle_beta   90.00
_cell.angle_gamma   90.00
#
_symmetry.space_group_name_H-M   'P 1'
#
loop_
_entity.id
_entity.type
_entity.pdbx_description
1 polymer ?
#
loop_
_entity_poly.entity_id
_entity_poly.type
_entity_poly.pdbx_seq_one_letter_code
_entity_poly.pdbx_strand_id
1 'polypeptide(L)'
;MDSKIIKYILLFIFIFSFEAKSIEFNGKFIQGHFILGKTDPGAKIIIDDKEIKVTEDGYFVFGLDRDRKNDVVIFKTLNGNKTKIVKKVIKREYKIQRIDGLEPKKVTPPKEVYARIKKENKLIVRAREINSNLKFFKNKFISPLDDAIITGIYGSQRILNGKPRSPHYGIDFAGKLGTPIKAMANGVVTLAKNDLYYTGATLIFDHGHGTVSYTHLTLPTTPYV
;
A
#
# COMPACT_ATOMS: atom_id res chain seq x y z
N MET A 1 51.49 52.29 38.63
CA MET A 1 51.72 50.93 38.04
C MET A 1 50.37 50.32 37.71
N ASP A 2 50.02 50.41 36.43
CA ASP A 2 48.70 50.01 35.95
C ASP A 2 48.64 48.51 35.69
N SER A 3 47.75 47.84 36.34
CA SER A 3 47.45 46.44 36.09
C SER A 3 46.21 46.37 35.19
N LYS A 4 46.44 46.17 33.89
CA LYS A 4 45.40 45.90 32.90
C LYS A 4 44.87 44.47 33.09
N ILE A 5 43.67 44.36 33.68
CA ILE A 5 42.94 43.14 33.75
C ILE A 5 42.27 42.91 32.37
N ILE A 6 42.82 42.02 31.57
CA ILE A 6 42.20 41.57 30.33
C ILE A 6 41.10 40.56 30.68
N LYS A 7 39.84 41.00 30.60
CA LYS A 7 38.69 40.11 30.68
C LYS A 7 38.55 39.32 29.39
N TYR A 8 38.91 38.04 29.39
CA TYR A 8 38.55 37.13 28.31
C TYR A 8 37.07 36.78 28.44
N ILE A 9 36.23 37.36 27.59
CA ILE A 9 34.85 36.93 27.39
C ILE A 9 34.91 35.67 26.52
N LEU A 10 34.78 34.52 27.16
CA LEU A 10 34.54 33.25 26.48
C LEU A 10 33.11 33.26 25.92
N LEU A 11 32.95 33.63 24.65
CA LEU A 11 31.70 33.52 23.93
C LEU A 11 31.44 32.00 23.65
N PHE A 12 30.65 31.38 24.52
CA PHE A 12 30.21 30.02 24.31
C PHE A 12 29.13 30.03 23.21
N ILE A 13 29.57 29.85 21.93
CA ILE A 13 28.65 29.64 20.81
C ILE A 13 28.07 28.23 20.99
N PHE A 14 26.88 28.15 21.57
CA PHE A 14 26.06 26.91 21.52
C PHE A 14 25.64 26.70 20.07
N ILE A 15 26.44 25.95 19.32
CA ILE A 15 26.02 25.44 18.00
C ILE A 15 24.98 24.38 18.29
N PHE A 16 23.70 24.79 18.28
CA PHE A 16 22.61 23.83 18.18
C PHE A 16 22.72 23.16 16.80
N SER A 17 23.43 22.06 16.77
CA SER A 17 23.35 21.14 15.63
C SER A 17 21.93 20.59 15.60
N PHE A 18 21.06 21.19 14.81
CA PHE A 18 19.83 20.54 14.41
C PHE A 18 20.24 19.33 13.56
N GLU A 19 20.38 18.18 14.23
CA GLU A 19 20.44 16.91 13.50
C GLU A 19 19.14 16.81 12.72
N ALA A 20 19.22 17.01 11.41
CA ALA A 20 18.12 16.72 10.52
C ALA A 20 17.83 15.22 10.66
N LYS A 21 16.81 14.84 11.42
CA LYS A 21 16.43 13.45 11.60
C LYS A 21 16.25 12.82 10.23
N SER A 22 16.98 11.75 10.00
CA SER A 22 16.83 10.95 8.79
C SER A 22 15.40 10.38 8.77
N ILE A 23 14.84 10.17 7.57
CA ILE A 23 13.55 9.48 7.46
C ILE A 23 13.70 8.05 7.99
N GLU A 24 12.86 7.66 8.93
CA GLU A 24 12.73 6.29 9.40
C GLU A 24 11.74 5.55 8.50
N PHE A 25 12.07 4.30 8.13
CA PHE A 25 11.20 3.47 7.31
C PHE A 25 10.89 2.16 8.03
N ASN A 26 9.62 1.84 8.11
CA ASN A 26 9.13 0.53 8.54
C ASN A 26 8.57 -0.19 7.31
N GLY A 27 9.11 -1.35 6.98
CA GLY A 27 8.83 -2.11 5.77
C GLY A 27 10.10 -2.40 4.98
N LYS A 28 10.00 -3.30 4.01
CA LYS A 28 11.12 -3.73 3.17
C LYS A 28 10.97 -3.13 1.77
N PHE A 29 12.04 -2.56 1.22
CA PHE A 29 12.06 -2.05 -0.15
C PHE A 29 12.14 -3.20 -1.15
N ILE A 30 11.08 -3.99 -1.21
CA ILE A 30 10.89 -5.15 -2.11
C ILE A 30 9.63 -4.88 -2.94
N GLN A 31 9.60 -5.30 -4.19
CA GLN A 31 8.42 -5.21 -5.06
C GLN A 31 7.15 -5.71 -4.34
N GLY A 32 6.05 -4.96 -4.46
CA GLY A 32 4.76 -5.28 -3.85
C GLY A 32 4.65 -5.03 -2.35
N HIS A 33 5.64 -4.39 -1.73
CA HIS A 33 5.60 -4.08 -0.30
C HIS A 33 5.00 -2.72 -0.02
N PHE A 34 4.41 -2.61 1.16
CA PHE A 34 3.93 -1.39 1.79
C PHE A 34 5.03 -0.82 2.70
N ILE A 35 5.24 0.48 2.66
CA ILE A 35 6.25 1.19 3.44
C ILE A 35 5.57 2.27 4.27
N LEU A 36 5.75 2.22 5.57
CA LEU A 36 5.41 3.30 6.49
C LEU A 36 6.67 4.13 6.76
N GLY A 37 6.62 5.42 6.46
CA GLY A 37 7.69 6.36 6.73
C GLY A 37 7.36 7.27 7.90
N LYS A 38 8.40 7.72 8.61
CA LYS A 38 8.34 8.78 9.61
C LYS A 38 9.42 9.81 9.38
N THR A 39 9.04 11.07 9.35
CA THR A 39 9.91 12.22 9.15
C THR A 39 9.62 13.28 10.19
N ASP A 40 10.32 14.41 10.14
CA ASP A 40 10.02 15.56 11.01
C ASP A 40 8.63 16.13 10.68
N PRO A 41 7.89 16.60 11.68
CA PRO A 41 6.65 17.36 11.50
C PRO A 41 6.85 18.55 10.57
N GLY A 42 5.88 18.77 9.67
CA GLY A 42 5.94 19.86 8.69
C GLY A 42 6.85 19.63 7.48
N ALA A 43 7.55 18.50 7.40
CA ALA A 43 8.32 18.16 6.21
C ALA A 43 7.40 17.83 5.03
N LYS A 44 7.80 18.26 3.83
CA LYS A 44 7.20 17.82 2.57
C LYS A 44 7.96 16.61 2.03
N ILE A 45 7.22 15.60 1.61
CA ILE A 45 7.77 14.37 1.02
C ILE A 45 7.27 14.23 -0.42
N ILE A 46 8.21 14.04 -1.34
CA ILE A 46 7.93 13.72 -2.73
C ILE A 46 8.57 12.36 -3.03
N ILE A 47 7.82 11.44 -3.57
CA ILE A 47 8.28 10.10 -3.96
C ILE A 47 7.96 9.89 -5.44
N ASP A 48 8.99 9.64 -6.26
CA ASP A 48 8.87 9.46 -7.71
C ASP A 48 7.99 10.54 -8.35
N ASP A 49 8.30 11.80 -8.07
CA ASP A 49 7.64 13.01 -8.57
C ASP A 49 6.19 13.23 -8.06
N LYS A 50 5.70 12.40 -7.13
CA LYS A 50 4.40 12.57 -6.48
C LYS A 50 4.55 13.11 -5.06
N GLU A 51 3.84 14.20 -4.75
CA GLU A 51 3.74 14.67 -3.37
C GLU A 51 2.90 13.70 -2.55
N ILE A 52 3.44 13.29 -1.40
CA ILE A 52 2.83 12.33 -0.48
C ILE A 52 2.31 13.07 0.74
N LYS A 53 1.07 12.79 1.14
CA LYS A 53 0.50 13.33 2.38
C LYS A 53 1.34 12.89 3.59
N VAL A 54 1.72 13.86 4.41
CA VAL A 54 2.39 13.65 5.69
C VAL A 54 1.45 14.07 6.80
N THR A 55 1.34 13.27 7.86
CA THR A 55 0.56 13.62 9.05
C THR A 55 1.25 14.72 9.85
N GLU A 56 0.51 15.39 10.75
CA GLU A 56 1.07 16.41 11.64
C GLU A 56 2.23 15.90 12.50
N ASP A 57 2.21 14.61 12.86
CA ASP A 57 3.26 13.93 13.61
C ASP A 57 4.31 13.23 12.70
N GLY A 58 4.33 13.57 11.40
CA GLY A 58 5.38 13.19 10.46
C GLY A 58 5.25 11.82 9.80
N TYR A 59 4.14 11.11 9.94
CA TYR A 59 3.96 9.82 9.28
C TYR A 59 3.46 9.97 7.85
N PHE A 60 3.93 9.11 6.98
CA PHE A 60 3.48 8.97 5.60
C PHE A 60 3.57 7.52 5.14
N VAL A 61 2.92 7.21 4.03
CA VAL A 61 2.80 5.85 3.54
C VAL A 61 2.85 5.79 2.03
N PHE A 62 3.43 4.73 1.49
CA PHE A 62 3.42 4.44 0.06
C PHE A 62 3.59 2.93 -0.20
N GLY A 63 3.14 2.50 -1.38
CA GLY A 63 3.31 1.14 -1.86
C GLY A 63 4.36 1.05 -2.96
N LEU A 64 5.00 -0.10 -3.07
CA LEU A 64 5.88 -0.44 -4.18
C LEU A 64 5.12 -1.34 -5.16
N ASP A 65 5.06 -0.93 -6.43
CA ASP A 65 4.38 -1.73 -7.46
C ASP A 65 4.99 -3.12 -7.56
N ARG A 66 4.14 -4.11 -7.91
CA ARG A 66 4.54 -5.50 -8.11
C ARG A 66 5.70 -5.64 -9.10
N ASP A 67 5.64 -4.90 -10.19
CA ASP A 67 6.57 -4.99 -11.30
C ASP A 67 7.51 -3.78 -11.38
N ARG A 68 7.70 -3.08 -10.26
CA ARG A 68 8.57 -1.91 -10.17
C ARG A 68 9.99 -2.27 -10.60
N LYS A 69 10.56 -1.51 -11.54
CA LYS A 69 11.92 -1.74 -12.08
C LYS A 69 12.96 -0.80 -11.46
N ASN A 70 12.55 0.41 -11.10
CA ASN A 70 13.44 1.48 -10.67
C ASN A 70 13.52 1.58 -9.14
N ASP A 71 14.64 2.08 -8.65
CA ASP A 71 14.80 2.47 -7.26
C ASP A 71 13.81 3.57 -6.87
N VAL A 72 13.52 3.71 -5.57
CA VAL A 72 12.67 4.78 -5.06
C VAL A 72 13.50 6.02 -4.85
N VAL A 73 13.09 7.13 -5.46
CA VAL A 73 13.69 8.44 -5.23
C VAL A 73 12.77 9.25 -4.32
N ILE A 74 13.30 9.66 -3.17
CA ILE A 74 12.55 10.38 -2.14
C ILE A 74 13.22 11.74 -1.96
N PHE A 75 12.44 12.81 -2.08
CA PHE A 75 12.86 14.15 -1.70
C PHE A 75 12.12 14.54 -0.42
N LYS A 76 12.90 14.94 0.60
CA LYS A 76 12.41 15.58 1.83
C LYS A 76 12.74 17.05 1.76
N THR A 77 11.78 17.92 2.01
CA THR A 77 12.00 19.36 2.17
C THR A 77 11.52 19.78 3.55
N LEU A 78 12.40 20.41 4.32
CA LEU A 78 12.09 20.95 5.65
C LEU A 78 12.81 22.29 5.82
N ASN A 79 12.10 23.34 6.19
CA ASN A 79 12.67 24.69 6.40
C ASN A 79 13.51 25.17 5.21
N GLY A 80 13.04 24.92 3.98
CA GLY A 80 13.74 25.26 2.75
C GLY A 80 14.88 24.31 2.35
N ASN A 81 15.37 23.46 3.23
CA ASN A 81 16.42 22.49 2.94
C ASN A 81 15.83 21.26 2.24
N LYS A 82 16.37 20.93 1.07
CA LYS A 82 15.96 19.76 0.27
C LYS A 82 17.01 18.66 0.35
N THR A 83 16.61 17.47 0.77
CA THR A 83 17.46 16.27 0.84
C THR A 83 16.91 15.21 -0.12
N LYS A 84 17.81 14.56 -0.89
CA LYS A 84 17.48 13.43 -1.77
C LYS A 84 17.95 12.13 -1.13
N ILE A 85 17.03 11.15 -1.09
CA ILE A 85 17.30 9.79 -0.61
C ILE A 85 16.94 8.82 -1.72
N VAL A 86 17.82 7.88 -2.03
CA VAL A 86 17.56 6.81 -2.99
C VAL A 86 17.54 5.48 -2.25
N LYS A 87 16.48 4.70 -2.44
CA LYS A 87 16.34 3.36 -1.85
C LYS A 87 16.26 2.33 -2.96
N LYS A 88 17.21 1.40 -2.95
CA LYS A 88 17.24 0.28 -3.88
C LYS A 88 16.02 -0.62 -3.64
N VAL A 89 15.32 -0.97 -4.72
CA VAL A 89 14.19 -1.90 -4.67
C VAL A 89 14.63 -3.29 -5.06
N ILE A 90 14.41 -4.24 -4.15
CA ILE A 90 14.72 -5.65 -4.39
C ILE A 90 13.63 -6.26 -5.25
N LYS A 91 14.02 -6.92 -6.33
CA LYS A 91 13.12 -7.69 -7.17
C LYS A 91 12.60 -8.89 -6.40
N ARG A 92 11.29 -9.18 -6.56
CA ARG A 92 10.64 -10.37 -6.00
C ARG A 92 10.35 -11.36 -7.12
N GLU A 93 10.56 -12.63 -6.85
CA GLU A 93 10.13 -13.71 -7.72
C GLU A 93 8.66 -14.04 -7.44
N TYR A 94 7.88 -14.13 -8.51
CA TYR A 94 6.45 -14.42 -8.44
C TYR A 94 6.15 -15.77 -9.10
N LYS A 95 5.25 -16.54 -8.48
CA LYS A 95 4.77 -17.80 -9.04
C LYS A 95 3.92 -17.53 -10.28
N ILE A 96 4.36 -17.99 -11.44
CA ILE A 96 3.63 -17.88 -12.71
C ILE A 96 3.18 -19.28 -13.11
N GLN A 97 1.87 -19.46 -13.31
CA GLN A 97 1.26 -20.71 -13.76
C GLN A 97 0.80 -20.55 -15.21
N ARG A 98 1.22 -21.45 -16.08
CA ARG A 98 0.76 -21.51 -17.49
C ARG A 98 -0.24 -22.64 -17.61
N ILE A 99 -1.41 -22.36 -18.21
CA ILE A 99 -2.47 -23.33 -18.42
C ILE A 99 -2.94 -23.15 -19.86
N ASP A 100 -2.77 -24.16 -20.66
CA ASP A 100 -3.17 -24.18 -22.07
C ASP A 100 -4.29 -25.21 -22.31
N GLY A 101 -4.95 -25.14 -23.47
CA GLY A 101 -6.02 -26.07 -23.84
C GLY A 101 -7.38 -25.72 -23.20
N LEU A 102 -7.54 -24.52 -22.65
CA LEU A 102 -8.82 -24.08 -22.11
C LEU A 102 -9.79 -23.64 -23.21
N GLU A 103 -11.07 -23.99 -23.07
CA GLU A 103 -12.12 -23.49 -23.95
C GLU A 103 -12.18 -21.94 -23.87
N PRO A 104 -12.31 -21.23 -25.04
CA PRO A 104 -12.33 -19.76 -25.06
C PRO A 104 -13.37 -19.13 -24.12
N LYS A 105 -14.55 -19.75 -23.97
CA LYS A 105 -15.63 -19.28 -23.07
C LYS A 105 -15.24 -19.30 -21.59
N LYS A 106 -14.28 -20.13 -21.19
CA LYS A 106 -13.74 -20.18 -19.81
C LYS A 106 -12.70 -19.10 -19.54
N VAL A 107 -12.28 -18.38 -20.58
CA VAL A 107 -11.22 -17.37 -20.50
C VAL A 107 -11.79 -15.94 -20.59
N THR A 108 -13.02 -15.77 -21.12
CA THR A 108 -13.64 -14.48 -21.38
C THR A 108 -15.08 -14.48 -20.87
N PRO A 109 -15.53 -13.48 -20.08
CA PRO A 109 -16.91 -13.39 -19.64
C PRO A 109 -17.87 -13.27 -20.83
N PRO A 110 -19.12 -13.72 -20.67
CA PRO A 110 -20.19 -13.49 -21.64
C PRO A 110 -20.43 -11.99 -21.87
N LYS A 111 -20.80 -11.60 -23.08
CA LYS A 111 -21.01 -10.18 -23.44
C LYS A 111 -22.12 -9.51 -22.61
N GLU A 112 -23.11 -10.28 -22.23
CA GLU A 112 -24.30 -9.84 -21.47
C GLU A 112 -23.94 -9.26 -20.09
N VAL A 113 -22.83 -9.71 -19.50
CA VAL A 113 -22.39 -9.23 -18.18
C VAL A 113 -21.43 -8.04 -18.23
N TYR A 114 -20.98 -7.62 -19.42
CA TYR A 114 -20.00 -6.53 -19.53
C TYR A 114 -20.50 -5.19 -18.95
N ALA A 115 -21.77 -4.86 -19.17
CA ALA A 115 -22.36 -3.65 -18.61
C ALA A 115 -22.35 -3.66 -17.06
N ARG A 116 -22.69 -4.83 -16.48
CA ARG A 116 -22.64 -5.05 -15.03
C ARG A 116 -21.21 -4.91 -14.52
N ILE A 117 -20.26 -5.61 -15.11
CA ILE A 117 -18.83 -5.54 -14.74
C ILE A 117 -18.31 -4.10 -14.79
N LYS A 118 -18.63 -3.36 -15.86
CA LYS A 118 -18.19 -1.96 -16.03
C LYS A 118 -18.77 -1.06 -14.92
N LYS A 119 -20.04 -1.26 -14.54
CA LYS A 119 -20.69 -0.50 -13.46
C LYS A 119 -20.03 -0.81 -12.11
N GLU A 120 -19.82 -2.09 -11.82
CA GLU A 120 -19.24 -2.56 -10.56
C GLU A 120 -17.78 -2.11 -10.40
N ASN A 121 -16.97 -2.20 -11.46
CA ASN A 121 -15.59 -1.69 -11.47
C ASN A 121 -15.54 -0.19 -11.14
N LYS A 122 -16.49 0.62 -11.65
CA LYS A 122 -16.55 2.05 -11.30
C LYS A 122 -16.81 2.28 -9.81
N LEU A 123 -17.63 1.44 -9.16
CA LEU A 123 -17.87 1.54 -7.72
C LEU A 123 -16.60 1.21 -6.93
N ILE A 124 -15.90 0.14 -7.31
CA ILE A 124 -14.64 -0.28 -6.67
C ILE A 124 -13.57 0.82 -6.83
N VAL A 125 -13.41 1.36 -8.04
CA VAL A 125 -12.44 2.44 -8.32
C VAL A 125 -12.73 3.64 -7.43
N ARG A 126 -13.98 4.13 -7.41
CA ARG A 126 -14.38 5.29 -6.57
C ARG A 126 -14.11 5.05 -5.08
N ALA A 127 -14.40 3.85 -4.58
CA ALA A 127 -14.17 3.51 -3.18
C ALA A 127 -12.67 3.47 -2.84
N ARG A 128 -11.82 3.10 -3.79
CA ARG A 128 -10.36 3.03 -3.62
C ARG A 128 -9.63 4.37 -3.84
N GLU A 129 -10.24 5.30 -4.57
CA GLU A 129 -9.67 6.64 -4.84
C GLU A 129 -9.83 7.60 -3.66
N ILE A 130 -10.58 7.22 -2.62
CA ILE A 130 -10.72 8.03 -1.41
C ILE A 130 -9.35 8.20 -0.75
N ASN A 131 -8.97 9.46 -0.57
CA ASN A 131 -7.71 9.83 0.05
C ASN A 131 -7.98 10.74 1.25
N SER A 132 -8.54 10.15 2.30
CA SER A 132 -8.93 10.86 3.53
C SER A 132 -7.71 11.24 4.39
N ASN A 133 -7.95 12.04 5.43
CA ASN A 133 -6.94 12.41 6.43
C ASN A 133 -6.95 11.49 7.66
N LEU A 134 -7.63 10.35 7.58
CA LEU A 134 -7.58 9.33 8.62
C LEU A 134 -6.13 8.86 8.81
N LYS A 135 -5.80 8.44 10.03
CA LYS A 135 -4.43 8.06 10.42
C LYS A 135 -4.33 6.57 10.80
N PHE A 136 -5.32 5.75 10.42
CA PHE A 136 -5.38 4.34 10.79
C PHE A 136 -4.32 3.48 10.09
N PHE A 137 -3.77 3.94 8.96
CA PHE A 137 -2.66 3.28 8.28
C PHE A 137 -1.39 3.14 9.14
N LYS A 138 -1.29 3.90 10.24
CA LYS A 138 -0.20 3.80 11.22
C LYS A 138 -0.31 2.58 12.12
N ASN A 139 -1.50 2.01 12.24
CA ASN A 139 -1.77 0.88 13.11
C ASN A 139 -1.26 -0.42 12.49
N LYS A 140 -1.03 -1.42 13.32
CA LYS A 140 -0.68 -2.77 12.87
C LYS A 140 -1.88 -3.39 12.14
N PHE A 141 -1.65 -3.89 10.93
CA PHE A 141 -2.60 -4.72 10.22
C PHE A 141 -2.53 -6.16 10.75
N ILE A 142 -3.70 -6.75 10.99
CA ILE A 142 -3.84 -8.13 11.48
C ILE A 142 -4.34 -9.05 10.37
N SER A 143 -4.21 -10.36 10.56
CA SER A 143 -4.87 -11.33 9.68
C SER A 143 -6.40 -11.21 9.80
N PRO A 144 -7.13 -11.23 8.69
CA PRO A 144 -8.59 -11.19 8.71
C PRO A 144 -9.23 -12.47 9.26
N LEU A 145 -8.50 -13.57 9.27
CA LEU A 145 -8.91 -14.86 9.83
C LEU A 145 -7.88 -15.36 10.83
N ASP A 146 -8.36 -15.96 11.92
CA ASP A 146 -7.51 -16.75 12.81
C ASP A 146 -7.30 -18.14 12.16
N ASP A 147 -6.12 -18.70 12.33
CA ASP A 147 -5.74 -20.06 11.86
C ASP A 147 -6.03 -20.34 10.37
N ALA A 148 -5.97 -19.30 9.54
CA ALA A 148 -6.30 -19.40 8.13
C ALA A 148 -5.21 -20.11 7.32
N ILE A 149 -5.63 -20.97 6.40
CA ILE A 149 -4.74 -21.58 5.41
C ILE A 149 -4.60 -20.61 4.23
N ILE A 150 -3.39 -20.21 3.91
CA ILE A 150 -3.11 -19.39 2.73
C ILE A 150 -3.17 -20.28 1.49
N THR A 151 -4.08 -19.98 0.57
CA THR A 151 -4.29 -20.72 -0.68
C THR A 151 -3.82 -19.95 -1.92
N GLY A 152 -3.75 -18.63 -1.84
CA GLY A 152 -3.23 -17.76 -2.89
C GLY A 152 -2.28 -16.71 -2.34
N ILE A 153 -1.14 -16.49 -3.01
CA ILE A 153 -0.13 -15.52 -2.58
C ILE A 153 -0.11 -14.30 -3.48
N TYR A 154 0.21 -13.14 -2.89
CA TYR A 154 0.36 -11.89 -3.63
C TYR A 154 1.37 -12.01 -4.78
N GLY A 155 1.01 -11.47 -5.92
CA GLY A 155 1.85 -11.36 -7.10
C GLY A 155 1.84 -12.60 -8.00
N SER A 156 1.23 -13.73 -7.58
CA SER A 156 1.05 -14.88 -8.45
C SER A 156 0.25 -14.51 -9.71
N GLN A 157 0.54 -15.15 -10.84
CA GLN A 157 -0.10 -14.82 -12.11
C GLN A 157 -0.38 -16.07 -12.92
N ARG A 158 -1.52 -16.10 -13.60
CA ARG A 158 -1.87 -17.14 -14.56
C ARG A 158 -1.71 -16.62 -15.98
N ILE A 159 -1.20 -17.47 -16.85
CA ILE A 159 -1.19 -17.27 -18.30
C ILE A 159 -2.09 -18.35 -18.87
N LEU A 160 -3.23 -17.97 -19.44
CA LEU A 160 -4.26 -18.87 -19.95
C LEU A 160 -4.27 -18.84 -21.47
N ASN A 161 -4.01 -19.98 -22.12
CA ASN A 161 -3.89 -20.08 -23.59
C ASN A 161 -2.94 -18.99 -24.14
N GLY A 162 -1.76 -18.83 -23.53
CA GLY A 162 -0.77 -17.82 -23.92
C GLY A 162 -1.11 -16.37 -23.53
N LYS A 163 -2.31 -16.10 -23.00
CA LYS A 163 -2.75 -14.74 -22.62
C LYS A 163 -2.53 -14.49 -21.13
N PRO A 164 -1.67 -13.52 -20.74
CA PRO A 164 -1.46 -13.18 -19.36
C PRO A 164 -2.75 -12.63 -18.73
N ARG A 165 -3.08 -13.09 -17.53
CA ARG A 165 -4.13 -12.53 -16.68
C ARG A 165 -3.56 -11.50 -15.73
N SER A 166 -4.43 -10.69 -15.15
CA SER A 166 -4.00 -9.76 -14.09
C SER A 166 -3.34 -10.54 -12.95
N PRO A 167 -2.22 -10.04 -12.42
CA PRO A 167 -1.63 -10.64 -11.23
C PRO A 167 -2.61 -10.63 -10.05
N HIS A 168 -2.43 -11.55 -9.13
CA HIS A 168 -3.16 -11.57 -7.89
C HIS A 168 -2.61 -10.49 -6.93
N TYR A 169 -3.37 -9.43 -6.72
CA TYR A 169 -2.96 -8.30 -5.87
C TYR A 169 -3.41 -8.45 -4.40
N GLY A 170 -3.55 -9.69 -3.94
CA GLY A 170 -4.00 -10.00 -2.59
C GLY A 170 -3.42 -11.30 -2.06
N ILE A 171 -3.98 -11.74 -0.95
CA ILE A 171 -3.71 -13.04 -0.32
C ILE A 171 -5.06 -13.73 -0.16
N ASP A 172 -5.18 -14.97 -0.63
CA ASP A 172 -6.37 -15.78 -0.43
C ASP A 172 -6.22 -16.63 0.82
N PHE A 173 -7.24 -16.60 1.64
CA PHE A 173 -7.35 -17.41 2.85
C PHE A 173 -8.53 -18.38 2.71
N ALA A 174 -8.31 -19.66 3.01
CA ALA A 174 -9.39 -20.62 3.14
C ALA A 174 -9.93 -20.64 4.58
N GLY A 175 -11.23 -20.61 4.71
CA GLY A 175 -11.95 -20.73 5.98
C GLY A 175 -13.20 -21.57 5.81
N LYS A 176 -13.71 -22.14 6.90
CA LYS A 176 -15.00 -22.84 6.91
C LYS A 176 -16.15 -21.83 6.72
N LEU A 177 -17.26 -22.27 6.14
CA LEU A 177 -18.48 -21.46 6.05
C LEU A 177 -18.90 -21.00 7.46
N GLY A 178 -19.19 -19.69 7.61
CA GLY A 178 -19.54 -19.07 8.88
C GLY A 178 -18.35 -18.61 9.74
N THR A 179 -17.11 -18.83 9.28
CA THR A 179 -15.94 -18.27 10.00
C THR A 179 -16.00 -16.75 10.01
N PRO A 180 -15.90 -16.09 11.18
CA PRO A 180 -15.90 -14.63 11.26
C PRO A 180 -14.68 -14.02 10.56
N ILE A 181 -14.90 -12.98 9.78
CA ILE A 181 -13.83 -12.21 9.12
C ILE A 181 -13.66 -10.90 9.86
N LYS A 182 -12.45 -10.63 10.31
CA LYS A 182 -12.08 -9.40 11.03
C LYS A 182 -11.64 -8.31 10.06
N ALA A 183 -11.98 -7.05 10.35
CA ALA A 183 -11.32 -5.92 9.70
C ALA A 183 -9.82 -5.96 10.02
N MET A 184 -8.97 -5.82 9.01
CA MET A 184 -7.52 -5.94 9.19
C MET A 184 -6.91 -4.80 10.00
N ALA A 185 -7.57 -3.63 10.04
CA ALA A 185 -7.21 -2.47 10.84
C ALA A 185 -8.45 -1.59 11.06
N ASN A 186 -8.35 -0.60 11.93
CA ASN A 186 -9.36 0.45 12.04
C ASN A 186 -9.51 1.16 10.68
N GLY A 187 -10.73 1.53 10.32
CA GLY A 187 -11.01 2.16 9.03
C GLY A 187 -12.48 2.55 8.89
N VAL A 188 -12.78 3.22 7.79
CA VAL A 188 -14.14 3.58 7.39
C VAL A 188 -14.54 2.75 6.18
N VAL A 189 -15.70 2.10 6.24
CA VAL A 189 -16.21 1.33 5.10
C VAL A 189 -16.59 2.28 3.96
N THR A 190 -15.95 2.14 2.83
CA THR A 190 -16.21 2.94 1.62
C THR A 190 -17.02 2.20 0.57
N LEU A 191 -17.02 0.87 0.64
CA LEU A 191 -17.88 0.02 -0.17
C LEU A 191 -18.32 -1.20 0.65
N ALA A 192 -19.63 -1.51 0.62
CA ALA A 192 -20.20 -2.75 1.09
C ALA A 192 -21.20 -3.25 0.04
N LYS A 193 -20.93 -4.40 -0.58
CA LYS A 193 -21.76 -5.04 -1.59
C LYS A 193 -21.80 -6.55 -1.36
N ASN A 194 -22.96 -7.17 -1.56
CA ASN A 194 -23.14 -8.60 -1.30
C ASN A 194 -22.91 -9.48 -2.54
N ASP A 195 -23.01 -8.91 -3.74
CA ASP A 195 -22.97 -9.67 -4.99
C ASP A 195 -22.35 -8.86 -6.12
N LEU A 196 -21.00 -8.80 -6.14
CA LEU A 196 -20.25 -8.30 -7.29
C LEU A 196 -19.85 -9.49 -8.18
N TYR A 197 -19.91 -9.30 -9.49
CA TYR A 197 -19.72 -10.37 -10.47
C TYR A 197 -18.42 -11.18 -10.27
N TYR A 198 -17.30 -10.50 -10.03
CA TYR A 198 -16.01 -11.19 -9.85
C TYR A 198 -15.67 -11.53 -8.40
N THR A 199 -16.24 -10.81 -7.46
CA THR A 199 -15.72 -10.82 -6.08
C THR A 199 -16.79 -11.16 -5.04
N GLY A 200 -18.04 -11.34 -5.49
CA GLY A 200 -19.13 -11.68 -4.58
C GLY A 200 -19.31 -10.62 -3.51
N ALA A 201 -19.47 -11.05 -2.25
CA ALA A 201 -19.57 -10.14 -1.13
C ALA A 201 -18.25 -9.40 -0.91
N THR A 202 -18.30 -8.07 -0.95
CA THR A 202 -17.09 -7.22 -0.99
C THR A 202 -17.21 -6.08 0.00
N LEU A 203 -16.13 -5.88 0.78
CA LEU A 203 -15.93 -4.75 1.68
C LEU A 203 -14.63 -4.03 1.31
N ILE A 204 -14.68 -2.70 1.24
CA ILE A 204 -13.49 -1.85 1.11
C ILE A 204 -13.47 -0.90 2.29
N PHE A 205 -12.32 -0.79 2.94
CA PHE A 205 -12.08 0.11 4.06
C PHE A 205 -11.04 1.15 3.67
N ASP A 206 -11.29 2.41 4.01
CA ASP A 206 -10.32 3.49 3.98
C ASP A 206 -9.61 3.59 5.34
N HIS A 207 -8.29 3.49 5.33
CA HIS A 207 -7.43 3.64 6.51
C HIS A 207 -6.72 4.99 6.56
N GLY A 208 -6.98 5.82 5.56
CA GLY A 208 -6.39 7.16 5.40
C GLY A 208 -5.16 7.18 4.50
N HIS A 209 -4.87 8.37 3.97
CA HIS A 209 -3.74 8.65 3.09
C HIS A 209 -3.66 7.71 1.87
N GLY A 210 -4.82 7.34 1.30
CA GLY A 210 -4.90 6.44 0.15
C GLY A 210 -4.63 4.96 0.48
N THR A 211 -4.52 4.61 1.76
CA THR A 211 -4.37 3.22 2.19
C THR A 211 -5.75 2.58 2.32
N VAL A 212 -5.97 1.52 1.57
CA VAL A 212 -7.23 0.77 1.60
C VAL A 212 -6.98 -0.72 1.84
N SER A 213 -7.88 -1.38 2.57
CA SER A 213 -7.99 -2.82 2.54
C SER A 213 -9.24 -3.23 1.75
N TYR A 214 -9.10 -4.31 1.01
CA TYR A 214 -10.14 -4.86 0.15
C TYR A 214 -10.34 -6.33 0.50
N THR A 215 -11.49 -6.67 1.04
CA THR A 215 -11.83 -8.04 1.41
C THR A 215 -13.04 -8.49 0.61
N HIS A 216 -12.97 -9.68 0.04
CA HIS A 216 -14.08 -10.26 -0.69
C HIS A 216 -14.21 -11.75 -0.42
N LEU A 217 -15.43 -12.26 -0.60
CA LEU A 217 -15.77 -13.66 -0.43
C LEU A 217 -16.03 -14.26 -1.81
N THR A 218 -15.11 -15.09 -2.30
CA THR A 218 -15.39 -15.92 -3.48
C THR A 218 -16.23 -17.12 -3.06
N LEU A 219 -17.42 -17.22 -3.63
CA LEU A 219 -18.22 -18.44 -3.49
C LEU A 219 -17.55 -19.59 -4.27
N PRO A 220 -17.62 -20.85 -3.79
CA PRO A 220 -17.02 -22.00 -4.46
C PRO A 220 -17.54 -22.26 -5.88
N THR A 221 -18.58 -21.55 -6.29
CA THR A 221 -19.31 -21.76 -7.56
C THR A 221 -18.95 -20.79 -8.67
N THR A 222 -17.99 -19.89 -8.48
CA THR A 222 -17.53 -19.05 -9.61
C THR A 222 -16.55 -19.84 -10.46
N PRO A 223 -16.97 -20.29 -11.67
CA PRO A 223 -16.13 -21.12 -12.56
C PRO A 223 -14.97 -20.34 -13.22
N TYR A 224 -14.71 -19.12 -12.79
CA TYR A 224 -13.78 -18.18 -13.43
C TYR A 224 -12.73 -17.66 -12.46
N VAL A 225 -11.87 -18.52 -12.00
CA VAL A 225 -10.65 -18.11 -11.28
C VAL A 225 -9.42 -18.57 -12.06
#